data_b9c119b4d896b482071a559dfe1cd9b2
#
_entry.id   b9c119b4d896b482071a559dfe1cd9b2
#
_cell.length_a   1.000
_cell.length_b   1.000
_cell.length_c   1.000
_cell.angle_alpha   90.00
_cell.angle_beta   90.00
_cell.angle_gamma   90.00
#
_symmetry.space_group_name_H-M   'P 1'
#
loop_
_entity.id
_entity.type
_entity.pdbx_description
1 polymer ?
#
loop_
_entity_poly.entity_id
_entity_poly.type
_entity_poly.pdbx_seq_one_letter_code
_entity_poly.pdbx_strand_id
1 'polypeptide(L)' 'MALRWRYQHSDGGQAAGPNVTFDDQADAEEWLGVEWPGLLNSGVAAVTLLDGEDEVYGPMSLDP' A
#
# COMPACT_ATOMS: atom_id res chain seq x y z
N MET A 1 -12.96 7.91 8.65
CA MET A 1 -11.92 6.89 8.84
C MET A 1 -10.80 7.16 7.87
N ALA A 2 -9.57 7.07 8.33
CA ALA A 2 -8.41 7.34 7.47
C ALA A 2 -7.74 6.03 7.08
N LEU A 3 -7.88 5.65 5.83
CA LEU A 3 -7.23 4.48 5.27
C LEU A 3 -5.88 4.90 4.70
N ARG A 4 -4.90 4.02 4.82
CA ARG A 4 -3.55 4.27 4.28
C ARG A 4 -2.91 2.96 3.88
N TRP A 5 -1.88 3.04 3.04
CA TRP A 5 -1.11 1.88 2.62
C TRP A 5 0.17 1.78 3.41
N ARG A 6 0.48 0.57 3.88
CA ARG A 6 1.77 0.22 4.45
C ARG A 6 2.57 -0.52 3.39
N TYR A 7 3.81 -0.09 3.18
CA TYR A 7 4.66 -0.63 2.13
C TYR A 7 5.69 -1.57 2.72
N GLN A 8 5.98 -2.67 2.00
CA GLN A 8 6.94 -3.66 2.44
C GLN A 8 7.89 -4.04 1.31
N HIS A 9 9.15 -4.30 1.67
CA HIS A 9 10.14 -4.86 0.76
C HIS A 9 9.89 -6.36 0.57
N SER A 10 10.60 -6.97 -0.40
CA SER A 10 10.45 -8.40 -0.68
C SER A 10 10.86 -9.29 0.49
N ASP A 11 11.71 -8.79 1.38
CA ASP A 11 12.13 -9.52 2.58
C ASP A 11 11.15 -9.40 3.75
N GLY A 12 10.05 -8.68 3.54
CA GLY A 12 9.05 -8.42 4.59
C GLY A 12 9.34 -7.19 5.44
N GLY A 13 10.46 -6.53 5.24
CA GLY A 13 10.80 -5.31 5.96
C GLY A 13 9.96 -4.12 5.50
N GLN A 14 9.76 -3.16 6.38
CA GLN A 14 8.96 -1.97 6.07
C GLN A 14 9.69 -1.08 5.07
N ALA A 15 9.00 -0.71 3.99
CA ALA A 15 9.54 0.19 2.98
C ALA A 15 8.98 1.59 3.18
N ALA A 16 9.73 2.60 2.73
CA ALA A 16 9.24 3.97 2.69
C ALA A 16 8.39 4.16 1.43
N GLY A 17 7.36 5.00 1.54
CA GLY A 17 6.50 5.33 0.41
C GLY A 17 5.66 6.56 0.70
N PRO A 18 4.82 6.98 -0.26
CA PRO A 18 3.98 8.16 -0.07
C PRO A 18 3.04 8.00 1.11
N ASN A 19 2.96 9.04 1.94
CA ASN A 19 2.09 9.04 3.10
C ASN A 19 0.76 9.71 2.74
N VAL A 20 -0.12 8.94 2.10
CA VAL A 20 -1.42 9.42 1.62
C VAL A 20 -2.53 8.70 2.37
N THR A 21 -3.59 9.43 2.73
CA THR A 21 -4.76 8.86 3.39
C THR A 21 -5.97 8.95 2.48
N PHE A 22 -6.93 8.04 2.70
CA PHE A 22 -8.13 7.93 1.87
C PHE A 22 -9.36 7.82 2.77
N ASP A 23 -10.50 8.32 2.28
CA ASP A 23 -11.75 8.25 3.01
C ASP A 23 -12.43 6.89 2.89
N ASP A 24 -12.20 6.19 1.78
CA ASP A 24 -12.77 4.86 1.58
C ASP A 24 -11.82 3.95 0.82
N GLN A 25 -12.16 2.66 0.82
CA GLN A 25 -11.31 1.64 0.21
C GLN A 25 -11.24 1.77 -1.32
N ALA A 26 -12.33 2.19 -1.95
CA ALA A 26 -12.35 2.35 -3.41
C ALA A 26 -11.33 3.40 -3.86
N ASP A 27 -11.25 4.52 -3.15
CA ASP A 27 -10.26 5.56 -3.43
C ASP A 27 -8.84 5.04 -3.22
N ALA A 28 -8.62 4.27 -2.16
CA ALA A 28 -7.30 3.70 -1.86
C ALA A 28 -6.87 2.73 -2.96
N GLU A 29 -7.77 1.89 -3.43
CA GLU A 29 -7.47 0.91 -4.48
C GLU A 29 -7.25 1.59 -5.83
N GLU A 30 -8.01 2.62 -6.14
CA GLU A 30 -7.81 3.41 -7.36
C GLU A 30 -6.45 4.06 -7.38
N TRP A 31 -6.05 4.67 -6.26
CA TRP A 31 -4.73 5.27 -6.11
C TRP A 31 -3.63 4.22 -6.33
N LEU A 32 -3.78 3.06 -5.73
CA LEU A 32 -2.80 1.99 -5.87
C LEU A 32 -2.68 1.52 -7.31
N GLY A 33 -3.80 1.42 -8.03
CA GLY A 33 -3.82 1.01 -9.42
C GLY A 33 -3.03 1.96 -10.33
N VAL A 34 -2.96 3.24 -9.96
CA VAL A 34 -2.18 4.24 -10.70
C VAL A 34 -0.70 4.23 -10.28
N GLU A 35 -0.45 4.03 -9.00
CA GLU A 35 0.89 4.22 -8.41
C GLU A 35 1.73 2.95 -8.32
N TRP A 36 1.13 1.76 -8.49
CA TRP A 36 1.83 0.51 -8.24
C TRP A 36 3.11 0.33 -9.09
N PRO A 37 3.18 0.79 -10.36
CA PRO A 37 4.43 0.64 -11.11
C PRO A 37 5.57 1.45 -10.51
N GLY A 38 5.28 2.67 -10.04
CA GLY A 38 6.26 3.51 -9.38
C GLY A 38 6.71 2.92 -8.04
N LEU A 39 5.77 2.36 -7.28
CA LEU A 39 6.09 1.71 -6.02
C LEU A 39 7.00 0.50 -6.24
N LEU A 40 6.67 -0.33 -7.22
CA LEU A 40 7.48 -1.50 -7.55
C LEU A 40 8.89 -1.08 -7.96
N ASN A 41 9.02 -0.03 -8.75
CA ASN A 41 10.30 0.53 -9.15
C ASN A 41 11.12 1.04 -7.96
N SER A 42 10.44 1.51 -6.92
CA SER A 42 11.09 2.02 -5.71
C SER A 42 11.53 0.92 -4.75
N GLY A 43 11.21 -0.34 -5.04
CA GLY A 43 11.57 -1.48 -4.20
C GLY A 43 10.45 -1.98 -3.30
N VAL A 44 9.24 -1.45 -3.43
CA VAL A 44 8.07 -1.93 -2.70
C VAL A 44 7.58 -3.21 -3.36
N ALA A 45 7.56 -4.30 -2.60
CA ALA A 45 7.13 -5.60 -3.12
C ALA A 45 5.70 -5.96 -2.73
N ALA A 46 5.20 -5.41 -1.63
CA ALA A 46 3.86 -5.69 -1.14
C ALA A 46 3.30 -4.49 -0.39
N VAL A 47 1.97 -4.42 -0.34
CA VAL A 47 1.25 -3.35 0.37
C VAL A 47 0.14 -3.94 1.22
N THR A 48 -0.15 -3.28 2.33
CA THR A 48 -1.26 -3.64 3.22
C THR A 48 -2.10 -2.39 3.46
N LEU A 49 -3.41 -2.54 3.28
CA LEU A 49 -4.33 -1.43 3.57
C LEU A 49 -4.65 -1.41 5.05
N LEU A 50 -4.46 -0.26 5.67
CA LEU A 50 -4.68 -0.05 7.10
C LEU A 50 -5.82 0.93 7.33
N ASP A 51 -6.63 0.67 8.37
CA ASP A 51 -7.57 1.63 8.92
C ASP A 51 -7.02 2.03 10.29
N GLY A 52 -6.36 3.19 10.31
CA GLY A 52 -5.57 3.54 11.49
C GLY A 52 -4.40 2.57 11.63
N GLU A 53 -4.46 1.71 12.64
CA GLU A 53 -3.45 0.67 12.88
C GLU A 53 -3.96 -0.73 12.55
N ASP A 54 -5.23 -0.86 12.16
CA ASP A 54 -5.84 -2.14 11.88
C ASP A 54 -5.64 -2.54 10.41
N GLU A 55 -5.20 -3.76 10.18
CA GLU A 55 -5.06 -4.30 8.84
C GLU A 55 -6.43 -4.66 8.29
N VAL A 56 -6.84 -3.97 7.24
CA VAL A 56 -8.13 -4.19 6.58
C VAL A 56 -7.99 -5.21 5.45
N TYR A 57 -6.89 -5.11 4.70
CA TYR A 57 -6.68 -5.92 3.51
C TYR A 57 -5.19 -6.06 3.22
N GLY A 58 -4.78 -7.27 2.91
CA GLY A 58 -3.40 -7.55 2.54
C GLY A 58 -2.70 -8.46 3.54
N PRO A 59 -1.38 -8.63 3.39
CA PRO A 59 -0.52 -7.99 2.38
C PRO A 59 -0.81 -8.49 0.97
N MET A 60 -0.69 -7.58 0.01
CA MET A 60 -0.92 -7.88 -1.39
C MET A 60 0.36 -7.65 -2.17
N SER A 61 0.81 -8.66 -2.92
CA SER A 61 2.01 -8.55 -3.72
C SER A 61 1.79 -7.61 -4.91
N LEU A 62 2.80 -6.77 -5.20
CA LEU A 62 2.79 -5.91 -6.38
C LEU A 62 3.40 -6.61 -7.60
N ASP A 63 4.08 -7.72 -7.40
CA ASP A 63 4.63 -8.51 -8.51
C ASP A 63 3.50 -9.17 -9.29
N PRO A 64 3.54 -9.09 -10.63
CA PRO A 64 2.55 -9.75 -11.47
C PRO A 64 2.63 -11.28 -11.40
#